data_0960c53f4ed76cdd7b4c7cbd4518c009
#
_entry.id   0960c53f4ed76cdd7b4c7cbd4518c009
#
_cell.length_a   1.000
_cell.length_b   1.000
_cell.length_c   1.000
_cell.angle_alpha   90.00
_cell.angle_beta   90.00
_cell.angle_gamma   90.00
#
_symmetry.space_group_name_H-M   'P 1'
#
loop_
_entity.id
_entity.type
_entity.pdbx_description
1 polymer ?
#
loop_
_entity_poly.entity_id
_entity_poly.type
_entity_poly.pdbx_seq_one_letter_code
_entity_poly.pdbx_strand_id
1 'polypeptide(L)'
;MARIIIVVVVCMIVEGEKAPKFTLKADDGRQVSLKDYLGKKVVLYFYPKDNTPGCTTEAVEFRDVAEEFKKQGAVIVGVSKDSVESHKKFKAKHDLPFTLLSDPEGKVLDLYGVWKKKSLYGRTFMGTERTTFLIDEKGIVRKIYRKVKAKGHAQTCLLDLRAPQRLPNLE
;
A
#
# COMPACT_ATOMS: atom_id res chain seq x y z
N MET A 1 -21.57 -4.25 -39.72
CA MET A 1 -20.43 -4.60 -38.84
C MET A 1 -20.61 -3.88 -37.51
N ALA A 2 -21.00 -4.61 -36.47
CA ALA A 2 -21.19 -4.02 -35.15
C ALA A 2 -19.82 -3.82 -34.49
N ARG A 3 -19.47 -2.57 -34.19
CA ARG A 3 -18.31 -2.25 -33.36
C ARG A 3 -18.62 -2.66 -31.93
N ILE A 4 -17.94 -3.68 -31.45
CA ILE A 4 -17.96 -4.03 -30.03
C ILE A 4 -17.17 -2.96 -29.31
N ILE A 5 -17.87 -2.06 -28.61
CA ILE A 5 -17.24 -1.12 -27.69
C ILE A 5 -16.94 -1.93 -26.44
N ILE A 6 -15.66 -2.31 -26.27
CA ILE A 6 -15.18 -2.88 -25.00
C ILE A 6 -15.12 -1.70 -24.02
N VAL A 7 -16.14 -1.58 -23.19
CA VAL A 7 -16.09 -0.68 -22.03
C VAL A 7 -15.17 -1.34 -21.01
N VAL A 8 -13.93 -0.86 -20.96
CA VAL A 8 -13.02 -1.22 -19.87
C VAL A 8 -13.54 -0.52 -18.62
N VAL A 9 -14.31 -1.25 -17.83
CA VAL A 9 -14.70 -0.78 -16.49
C VAL A 9 -13.44 -0.84 -15.63
N VAL A 10 -12.78 0.29 -15.48
CA VAL A 10 -11.72 0.44 -14.48
C VAL A 10 -12.42 0.41 -13.12
N CYS A 11 -12.38 -0.73 -12.47
CA CYS A 11 -12.94 -0.89 -11.14
C CYS A 11 -12.04 -0.12 -10.16
N MET A 12 -12.40 1.12 -9.86
CA MET A 12 -11.71 1.93 -8.86
C MET A 12 -12.05 1.37 -7.47
N ILE A 13 -11.03 1.13 -6.65
CA ILE A 13 -11.22 0.77 -5.24
C ILE A 13 -11.79 1.98 -4.52
N VAL A 14 -12.87 1.77 -3.79
CA VAL A 14 -13.52 2.79 -2.97
C VAL A 14 -13.59 2.36 -1.51
N GLU A 15 -13.64 3.34 -0.62
CA GLU A 15 -13.82 3.11 0.81
C GLU A 15 -15.16 2.39 1.05
N GLY A 16 -15.16 1.42 1.99
CA GLY A 16 -16.30 0.58 2.31
C GLY A 16 -16.39 -0.74 1.54
N GLU A 17 -15.56 -0.94 0.51
CA GLU A 17 -15.50 -2.18 -0.25
C GLU A 17 -14.37 -3.10 0.22
N LYS A 18 -14.48 -4.37 -0.13
CA LYS A 18 -13.41 -5.33 0.14
C LYS A 18 -12.15 -4.97 -0.64
N ALA A 19 -11.01 -4.99 0.04
CA ALA A 19 -9.72 -4.86 -0.61
C ALA A 19 -9.49 -6.04 -1.58
N PRO A 20 -8.98 -5.80 -2.80
CA PRO A 20 -8.67 -6.85 -3.76
C PRO A 20 -7.70 -7.88 -3.19
N LYS A 21 -7.97 -9.14 -3.44
CA LYS A 21 -7.13 -10.27 -3.00
C LYS A 21 -5.83 -10.28 -3.80
N PHE A 22 -4.72 -10.56 -3.13
CA PHE A 22 -3.43 -10.77 -3.79
C PHE A 22 -2.58 -11.79 -3.01
N THR A 23 -1.57 -12.31 -3.70
CA THR A 23 -0.48 -13.11 -3.12
C THR A 23 0.82 -12.65 -3.74
N LEU A 24 1.78 -12.23 -2.92
CA LEU A 24 3.09 -11.75 -3.33
C LEU A 24 4.19 -12.39 -2.47
N LYS A 25 5.42 -12.40 -2.98
CA LYS A 25 6.59 -12.80 -2.19
C LYS A 25 7.03 -11.67 -1.27
N ALA A 26 7.28 -12.00 -0.02
CA ALA A 26 7.84 -11.10 0.98
C ALA A 26 9.38 -11.01 0.90
N ASP A 27 9.93 -10.06 1.63
CA ASP A 27 11.38 -9.83 1.75
C ASP A 27 12.18 -11.06 2.25
N ASP A 28 11.55 -12.00 2.92
CA ASP A 28 12.13 -13.28 3.38
C ASP A 28 11.86 -14.45 2.42
N GLY A 29 11.26 -14.20 1.27
CA GLY A 29 10.94 -15.18 0.24
C GLY A 29 9.65 -15.97 0.44
N ARG A 30 8.95 -15.80 1.58
CA ARG A 30 7.65 -16.45 1.80
C ARG A 30 6.57 -15.81 0.92
N GLN A 31 5.58 -16.63 0.56
CA GLN A 31 4.36 -16.10 -0.06
C GLN A 31 3.43 -15.54 1.01
N VAL A 32 2.95 -14.32 0.79
CA VAL A 32 2.03 -13.62 1.67
C VAL A 32 0.79 -13.20 0.89
N SER A 33 -0.37 -13.55 1.42
CA SER A 33 -1.67 -13.18 0.90
C SER A 33 -2.35 -12.17 1.83
N LEU A 34 -3.19 -11.31 1.27
CA LEU A 34 -3.96 -10.37 2.10
C LEU A 34 -4.81 -11.08 3.16
N LYS A 35 -5.37 -12.25 2.83
CA LYS A 35 -6.16 -13.07 3.76
C LYS A 35 -5.38 -13.50 5.02
N ASP A 36 -4.05 -13.54 4.96
CA ASP A 36 -3.21 -13.93 6.10
C ASP A 36 -3.29 -12.90 7.24
N TYR A 37 -3.77 -11.70 6.93
CA TYR A 37 -3.94 -10.60 7.89
C TYR A 37 -5.37 -10.44 8.41
N LEU A 38 -6.30 -11.31 8.04
CA LEU A 38 -7.67 -11.25 8.58
C LEU A 38 -7.63 -11.31 10.11
N GLY A 39 -8.43 -10.47 10.76
CA GLY A 39 -8.42 -10.27 12.20
C GLY A 39 -7.47 -9.17 12.68
N LYS A 40 -6.68 -8.59 11.78
CA LYS A 40 -5.82 -7.44 12.06
C LYS A 40 -6.14 -6.30 11.09
N LYS A 41 -5.93 -5.08 11.54
CA LYS A 41 -5.91 -3.91 10.66
C LYS A 41 -4.63 -3.94 9.83
N VAL A 42 -4.71 -3.52 8.56
CA VAL A 42 -3.56 -3.48 7.67
C VAL A 42 -3.35 -2.07 7.16
N VAL A 43 -2.13 -1.57 7.31
CA VAL A 43 -1.65 -0.35 6.66
C VAL A 43 -0.86 -0.81 5.44
N LEU A 44 -1.53 -0.86 4.31
CA LEU A 44 -0.95 -1.31 3.03
C LEU A 44 -0.50 -0.09 2.24
N TYR A 45 0.81 0.14 2.15
CA TYR A 45 1.33 1.28 1.44
C TYR A 45 2.15 0.86 0.21
N PHE A 46 1.86 1.52 -0.91
CA PHE A 46 2.56 1.36 -2.19
C PHE A 46 3.55 2.51 -2.36
N TYR A 47 4.76 2.21 -2.74
CA TYR A 47 5.82 3.20 -2.94
C TYR A 47 6.65 2.91 -4.19
N PRO A 48 7.28 3.95 -4.80
CA PRO A 48 7.94 3.81 -6.09
C PRO A 48 9.16 2.88 -6.10
N LYS A 49 10.10 3.04 -5.18
CA LYS A 49 11.38 2.30 -5.26
C LYS A 49 12.17 2.33 -3.94
N ASP A 50 12.73 1.17 -3.57
CA ASP A 50 13.67 1.05 -2.45
C ASP A 50 14.86 2.02 -2.59
N ASN A 51 15.38 2.48 -1.47
CA ASN A 51 16.56 3.35 -1.36
C ASN A 51 16.44 4.72 -2.05
N THR A 52 15.25 5.15 -2.45
CA THR A 52 15.02 6.54 -2.85
C THR A 52 14.74 7.40 -1.63
N PRO A 53 15.04 8.73 -1.66
CA PRO A 53 14.90 9.59 -0.48
C PRO A 53 13.50 9.60 0.12
N GLY A 54 12.46 9.77 -0.68
CA GLY A 54 11.07 9.80 -0.21
C GLY A 54 10.60 8.45 0.34
N CYS A 55 10.94 7.36 -0.32
CA CYS A 55 10.56 6.01 0.14
C CYS A 55 11.32 5.61 1.41
N THR A 56 12.56 6.03 1.55
CA THR A 56 13.33 5.84 2.78
C THR A 56 12.72 6.63 3.93
N THR A 57 12.38 7.90 3.72
CA THR A 57 11.71 8.72 4.74
C THR A 57 10.41 8.08 5.19
N GLU A 58 9.56 7.65 4.27
CA GLU A 58 8.28 7.01 4.60
C GLU A 58 8.48 5.72 5.41
N ALA A 59 9.39 4.85 4.98
CA ALA A 59 9.68 3.59 5.67
C ALA A 59 10.24 3.82 7.08
N VAL A 60 11.15 4.76 7.24
CA VAL A 60 11.75 5.11 8.53
C VAL A 60 10.72 5.72 9.49
N GLU A 61 9.84 6.58 9.01
CA GLU A 61 8.76 7.14 9.84
C GLU A 61 7.77 6.06 10.27
N PHE A 62 7.40 5.10 9.40
CA PHE A 62 6.60 3.94 9.79
C PHE A 62 7.33 3.07 10.81
N ARG A 63 8.63 2.85 10.65
CA ARG A 63 9.45 2.12 11.63
C ARG A 63 9.38 2.76 13.00
N ASP A 64 9.56 4.08 13.07
CA ASP A 64 9.66 4.82 14.32
C ASP A 64 8.35 4.79 15.14
N VAL A 65 7.22 4.56 14.49
CA VAL A 65 5.91 4.42 15.14
C VAL A 65 5.30 3.02 15.02
N ALA A 66 6.08 2.04 14.60
CA ALA A 66 5.59 0.68 14.37
C ALA A 66 4.97 0.02 15.61
N GLU A 67 5.55 0.23 16.79
CA GLU A 67 5.01 -0.29 18.06
C GLU A 67 3.64 0.34 18.39
N GLU A 68 3.43 1.61 18.03
CA GLU A 68 2.14 2.27 18.21
C GLU A 68 1.06 1.66 17.30
N PHE A 69 1.41 1.31 16.06
CA PHE A 69 0.52 0.57 15.16
C PHE A 69 0.18 -0.81 15.73
N LYS A 70 1.17 -1.52 16.24
CA LYS A 70 0.98 -2.83 16.85
C LYS A 70 0.02 -2.78 18.04
N LYS A 71 0.12 -1.76 18.88
CA LYS A 71 -0.81 -1.53 20.00
C LYS A 71 -2.25 -1.29 19.52
N GLN A 72 -2.43 -0.78 18.31
CA GLN A 72 -3.75 -0.62 17.68
C GLN A 72 -4.24 -1.89 16.96
N GLY A 73 -3.53 -3.01 17.06
CA GLY A 73 -3.83 -4.24 16.34
C GLY A 73 -3.60 -4.14 14.83
N ALA A 74 -2.72 -3.25 14.40
CA ALA A 74 -2.40 -3.00 13.00
C ALA A 74 -1.03 -3.56 12.61
N VAL A 75 -0.94 -4.06 11.38
CA VAL A 75 0.31 -4.42 10.71
C VAL A 75 0.59 -3.46 9.58
N ILE A 76 1.87 -3.16 9.35
CA ILE A 76 2.33 -2.34 8.25
C ILE A 76 2.88 -3.26 7.16
N VAL A 77 2.47 -3.04 5.92
CA VAL A 77 2.93 -3.82 4.76
C VAL A 77 3.25 -2.86 3.63
N GLY A 78 4.50 -2.85 3.19
CA GLY A 78 4.94 -2.06 2.04
C GLY A 78 4.97 -2.90 0.77
N VAL A 79 4.60 -2.30 -0.36
CA VAL A 79 4.61 -2.95 -1.68
C VAL A 79 5.30 -2.07 -2.71
N SER A 80 6.21 -2.64 -3.46
CA SER A 80 6.80 -2.01 -4.66
C SER A 80 7.15 -3.06 -5.72
N LYS A 81 7.60 -2.58 -6.88
CA LYS A 81 8.09 -3.47 -7.96
C LYS A 81 9.49 -4.00 -7.73
N ASP A 82 10.19 -3.56 -6.70
CA ASP A 82 11.52 -4.05 -6.38
C ASP A 82 11.53 -5.56 -6.11
N SER A 83 12.68 -6.18 -6.33
CA SER A 83 12.87 -7.61 -6.09
C SER A 83 12.86 -7.95 -4.59
N VAL A 84 12.61 -9.22 -4.28
CA VAL A 84 12.74 -9.76 -2.91
C VAL A 84 14.12 -9.45 -2.33
N GLU A 85 15.16 -9.58 -3.13
CA GLU A 85 16.54 -9.31 -2.67
C GLU A 85 16.75 -7.82 -2.37
N SER A 86 16.22 -6.92 -3.21
CA SER A 86 16.25 -5.48 -2.94
C SER A 86 15.54 -5.15 -1.63
N HIS A 87 14.36 -5.68 -1.43
CA HIS A 87 13.59 -5.50 -0.19
C HIS A 87 14.33 -6.02 1.04
N LYS A 88 14.96 -7.18 0.94
CA LYS A 88 15.76 -7.75 2.03
C LYS A 88 16.90 -6.81 2.45
N LYS A 89 17.62 -6.25 1.47
CA LYS A 89 18.70 -5.28 1.72
C LYS A 89 18.17 -3.97 2.30
N PHE A 90 17.09 -3.44 1.74
CA PHE A 90 16.46 -2.20 2.21
C PHE A 90 15.96 -2.33 3.65
N LYS A 91 15.27 -3.42 3.96
CA LYS A 91 14.80 -3.75 5.30
C LYS A 91 15.95 -3.85 6.30
N ALA A 92 17.01 -4.56 5.96
CA ALA A 92 18.18 -4.70 6.83
C ALA A 92 18.91 -3.37 7.06
N LYS A 93 19.09 -2.57 6.00
CA LYS A 93 19.76 -1.27 6.06
C LYS A 93 19.07 -0.29 7.01
N HIS A 94 17.75 -0.32 7.08
CA HIS A 94 16.95 0.63 7.86
C HIS A 94 16.25 0.00 9.08
N ASP A 95 16.55 -1.25 9.42
CA ASP A 95 15.94 -1.98 10.54
C ASP A 95 14.41 -1.91 10.53
N LEU A 96 13.80 -2.16 9.36
CA LEU A 96 12.35 -2.11 9.21
C LEU A 96 11.69 -3.33 9.89
N PRO A 97 10.78 -3.13 10.87
CA PRO A 97 10.16 -4.23 11.61
C PRO A 97 8.91 -4.79 10.93
N PHE A 98 8.63 -4.40 9.70
CA PHE A 98 7.45 -4.82 8.95
C PHE A 98 7.81 -5.46 7.62
N THR A 99 6.84 -6.13 7.03
CA THR A 99 7.00 -6.89 5.78
C THR A 99 7.00 -5.97 4.55
N LEU A 100 7.91 -6.24 3.62
CA LEU A 100 7.93 -5.66 2.29
C LEU A 100 7.57 -6.74 1.27
N LEU A 101 6.63 -6.45 0.38
CA LEU A 101 6.17 -7.37 -0.66
C LEU A 101 6.65 -6.92 -2.04
N SER A 102 7.10 -7.90 -2.81
CA SER A 102 7.63 -7.69 -4.16
C SER A 102 6.56 -7.97 -5.21
N ASP A 103 6.28 -6.97 -6.05
CA ASP A 103 5.37 -7.07 -7.19
C ASP A 103 6.11 -6.70 -8.50
N PRO A 104 7.08 -7.53 -8.95
CA PRO A 104 7.97 -7.17 -10.05
C PRO A 104 7.24 -6.99 -11.38
N GLU A 105 6.11 -7.66 -11.59
CA GLU A 105 5.29 -7.53 -12.79
C GLU A 105 4.29 -6.37 -12.72
N GLY A 106 4.11 -5.76 -11.54
CA GLY A 106 3.19 -4.65 -11.33
C GLY A 106 1.70 -5.04 -11.36
N LYS A 107 1.38 -6.31 -11.28
CA LYS A 107 -0.01 -6.80 -11.35
C LYS A 107 -0.86 -6.31 -10.18
N VAL A 108 -0.32 -6.35 -8.97
CA VAL A 108 -1.02 -5.88 -7.77
C VAL A 108 -1.07 -4.35 -7.73
N LEU A 109 0.00 -3.68 -8.17
CA LEU A 109 -0.01 -2.23 -8.34
C LEU A 109 -1.14 -1.79 -9.27
N ASP A 110 -1.32 -2.50 -10.38
CA ASP A 110 -2.40 -2.22 -11.35
C ASP A 110 -3.78 -2.53 -10.76
N LEU A 111 -3.91 -3.67 -10.09
CA LEU A 111 -5.14 -4.09 -9.40
C LEU A 111 -5.62 -3.05 -8.36
N TYR A 112 -4.69 -2.43 -7.64
CA TYR A 112 -4.99 -1.40 -6.65
C TYR A 112 -5.07 0.02 -7.25
N GLY A 113 -4.88 0.17 -8.56
CA GLY A 113 -4.99 1.43 -9.27
C GLY A 113 -3.90 2.44 -8.91
N VAL A 114 -2.71 1.97 -8.55
CA VAL A 114 -1.57 2.81 -8.16
C VAL A 114 -0.46 2.87 -9.22
N TRP A 115 -0.56 2.07 -10.27
CA TRP A 115 0.32 2.13 -11.44
C TRP A 115 -0.23 3.13 -12.42
N LYS A 116 0.41 4.29 -12.53
CA LYS A 116 -0.13 5.45 -13.24
C LYS A 116 0.86 6.14 -14.14
N LYS A 117 0.33 6.84 -15.13
CA LYS A 117 1.09 7.74 -15.99
C LYS A 117 1.55 8.95 -15.19
N LYS A 118 2.86 9.19 -15.19
CA LYS A 118 3.51 10.34 -14.55
C LYS A 118 4.19 11.20 -15.60
N SER A 119 4.31 12.50 -15.33
CA SER A 119 5.06 13.44 -16.17
C SER A 119 6.13 14.14 -15.34
N LEU A 120 7.35 14.17 -15.85
CA LEU A 120 8.47 14.87 -15.24
C LEU A 120 9.31 15.52 -16.35
N TYR A 121 9.53 16.82 -16.27
CA TYR A 121 10.29 17.59 -17.26
C TYR A 121 9.84 17.35 -18.72
N GLY A 122 8.51 17.32 -18.96
CA GLY A 122 7.93 17.10 -20.29
C GLY A 122 8.00 15.66 -20.80
N ARG A 123 8.59 14.74 -20.04
CA ARG A 123 8.60 13.31 -20.34
C ARG A 123 7.51 12.58 -19.58
N THR A 124 6.83 11.66 -20.26
CA THR A 124 5.78 10.83 -19.70
C THR A 124 6.30 9.40 -19.48
N PHE A 125 6.05 8.84 -18.30
CA PHE A 125 6.40 7.47 -17.96
C PHE A 125 5.36 6.86 -17.03
N MET A 126 5.32 5.54 -16.95
CA MET A 126 4.49 4.82 -15.98
C MET A 126 5.25 4.65 -14.68
N GLY A 127 4.58 4.87 -13.57
CA GLY A 127 5.17 4.76 -12.25
C GLY A 127 4.15 4.51 -11.15
N THR A 128 4.64 4.19 -9.97
CA THR A 128 3.81 4.00 -8.78
C THR A 128 3.42 5.36 -8.20
N GLU A 129 2.12 5.62 -8.08
CA GLU A 129 1.60 6.70 -7.26
C GLU A 129 1.66 6.27 -5.79
N ARG A 130 2.36 7.02 -4.96
CA ARG A 130 2.45 6.75 -3.53
C ARG A 130 1.06 6.79 -2.91
N THR A 131 0.56 5.64 -2.47
CA THR A 131 -0.81 5.45 -2.02
C THR A 131 -0.83 4.52 -0.83
N THR A 132 -1.66 4.80 0.16
CA THR A 132 -1.86 3.94 1.32
C THR A 132 -3.32 3.59 1.49
N PHE A 133 -3.58 2.33 1.79
CA PHE A 133 -4.91 1.80 2.10
C PHE A 133 -4.93 1.37 3.56
N LEU A 134 -5.86 1.90 4.34
CA LEU A 134 -6.18 1.38 5.67
C LEU A 134 -7.29 0.33 5.52
N ILE A 135 -7.00 -0.89 5.90
CA ILE A 135 -7.88 -2.05 5.75
C ILE A 135 -8.22 -2.57 7.16
N ASP A 136 -9.48 -2.85 7.42
CA ASP A 136 -9.91 -3.35 8.72
C ASP A 136 -9.73 -4.88 8.88
N GLU A 137 -10.09 -5.39 10.03
CA GLU A 137 -9.95 -6.81 10.41
C GLU A 137 -10.79 -7.75 9.53
N LYS A 138 -11.79 -7.23 8.82
CA LYS A 138 -12.65 -7.97 7.87
C LYS A 138 -12.17 -7.88 6.43
N GLY A 139 -11.08 -7.15 6.18
CA GLY A 139 -10.56 -6.92 4.83
C GLY A 139 -11.27 -5.80 4.06
N ILE A 140 -11.98 -4.92 4.76
CA ILE A 140 -12.68 -3.77 4.16
C ILE A 140 -11.77 -2.55 4.15
N VAL A 141 -11.68 -1.87 3.01
CA VAL A 141 -10.95 -0.61 2.88
C VAL A 141 -11.69 0.49 3.63
N ARG A 142 -11.04 1.07 4.63
CA ARG A 142 -11.62 2.14 5.47
C ARG A 142 -11.17 3.52 5.06
N LYS A 143 -9.94 3.65 4.58
CA LYS A 143 -9.41 4.93 4.11
C LYS A 143 -8.39 4.72 3.01
N ILE A 144 -8.35 5.66 2.07
CA ILE A 144 -7.40 5.69 0.97
C ILE A 144 -6.70 7.04 0.97
N TYR A 145 -5.37 7.02 1.00
CA TYR A 145 -4.53 8.20 0.84
C TYR A 145 -3.83 8.12 -0.51
N ARG A 146 -4.18 9.00 -1.42
CA ARG A 146 -3.56 9.06 -2.75
C ARG A 146 -2.56 10.20 -2.83
N LYS A 147 -1.58 10.09 -3.73
CA LYS A 147 -0.53 11.11 -3.94
C LYS A 147 0.12 11.55 -2.63
N VAL A 148 0.50 10.58 -1.82
CA VAL A 148 1.03 10.78 -0.49
C VAL A 148 2.36 11.52 -0.52
N LYS A 149 2.53 12.49 0.36
CA LYS A 149 3.83 13.05 0.73
C LYS A 149 4.44 12.19 1.82
N ALA A 150 5.68 11.73 1.62
CA ALA A 150 6.33 10.79 2.54
C ALA A 150 6.43 11.33 3.96
N LYS A 151 6.88 12.58 4.12
CA LYS A 151 7.06 13.22 5.42
C LYS A 151 5.73 13.42 6.15
N GLY A 152 5.65 12.91 7.37
CA GLY A 152 4.47 13.04 8.24
C GLY A 152 3.34 12.05 7.97
N HIS A 153 3.45 11.23 6.93
CA HIS A 153 2.38 10.32 6.53
C HIS A 153 2.11 9.21 7.54
N ALA A 154 3.14 8.59 8.10
CA ALA A 154 2.99 7.54 9.09
C ALA A 154 2.20 8.01 10.32
N GLN A 155 2.49 9.22 10.81
CA GLN A 155 1.77 9.81 11.92
C GLN A 155 0.30 10.07 11.58
N THR A 156 0.02 10.55 10.36
CA THR A 156 -1.36 10.76 9.89
C THR A 156 -2.14 9.45 9.87
N CYS A 157 -1.57 8.38 9.35
CA CYS A 157 -2.19 7.05 9.37
C CYS A 157 -2.47 6.57 10.79
N LEU A 158 -1.53 6.76 11.70
CA LEU A 158 -1.68 6.36 13.09
C LEU A 158 -2.83 7.10 13.80
N LEU A 159 -2.94 8.41 13.59
CA LEU A 159 -4.03 9.21 14.13
C LEU A 159 -5.39 8.76 13.60
N ASP A 160 -5.47 8.47 12.31
CA ASP A 160 -6.72 8.03 11.69
C ASP A 160 -7.14 6.62 12.15
N LEU A 161 -6.19 5.73 12.46
CA LEU A 161 -6.49 4.44 13.06
C LEU A 161 -7.04 4.54 14.49
N ARG A 162 -6.63 5.55 15.23
CA ARG A 162 -7.10 5.82 16.61
C ARG A 162 -8.47 6.49 16.65
N ALA A 163 -8.84 7.20 15.58
CA ALA A 163 -10.13 7.86 15.50
C ALA A 163 -11.27 6.82 15.45
N PRO A 164 -12.39 7.04 16.19
CA PRO A 164 -13.55 6.16 16.03
C PRO A 164 -14.04 6.24 14.59
N GLN A 165 -14.16 5.07 13.97
CA GLN A 165 -14.64 4.98 12.59
C GLN A 165 -16.09 5.45 12.56
N ARG A 166 -16.34 6.61 11.96
CA ARG A 166 -17.70 7.03 11.61
C ARG A 166 -18.20 6.03 10.56
N LEU A 167 -19.18 5.25 10.95
CA LEU A 167 -19.98 4.52 9.96
C LEU A 167 -20.55 5.56 9.01
N PRO A 168 -20.50 5.37 7.68
CA PRO A 168 -21.28 6.21 6.78
C PRO A 168 -22.72 6.11 7.24
N ASN A 169 -23.35 7.26 7.49
CA ASN A 169 -24.76 7.32 7.83
C ASN A 169 -25.53 6.60 6.72
N LEU A 170 -26.17 5.51 7.07
CA LEU A 170 -27.18 4.89 6.24
C LEU A 170 -28.44 5.79 6.35
N GLU A 171 -28.53 6.78 5.48
CA GLU A 171 -29.80 7.42 5.13
C GLU A 171 -30.31 6.77 3.85
#